data_7f9a7604cef4686a43a000260dd9582e
#
_entry.id   7f9a7604cef4686a43a000260dd9582e
#
_cell.length_a   1.000
_cell.length_b   1.000
_cell.length_c   1.000
_cell.angle_alpha   90.00
_cell.angle_beta   90.00
_cell.angle_gamma   90.00
#
_symmetry.space_group_name_H-M   'P 1'
#
loop_
_entity.id
_entity.type
_entity.pdbx_description
1 polymer ?
#
loop_
_entity_poly.entity_id
_entity_poly.type
_entity_poly.pdbx_seq_one_letter_code
_entity_poly.pdbx_strand_id
1 'polypeptide(L)'
;MVLKTERLILRPWEETDAEECYKFAKDPRVGPAAGWRAHTDVEDTRQIIRAILMKPETYAIVLKETGLPGGSIGLHHNDLAEKDDEAELGYWIGVPYWGRGLVPEAARELLRHAFEDLKLKRIWCGYYDGNNKSTRVQEKLGFKYQWTTDGVPVLQMGETRKGHVNLLTREEWLTNR
;
A
#
# COMPACT_ATOMS: atom_id res chain seq x y z
N MET A 1 -6.29 -3.71 -15.30
CA MET A 1 -6.45 -5.08 -14.74
C MET A 1 -7.34 -5.00 -13.51
N VAL A 2 -8.04 -6.07 -13.18
CA VAL A 2 -8.85 -6.19 -11.96
C VAL A 2 -8.50 -7.50 -11.28
N LEU A 3 -8.12 -7.44 -10.01
CA LEU A 3 -7.86 -8.61 -9.17
C LEU A 3 -9.01 -8.79 -8.18
N LYS A 4 -9.32 -10.02 -7.81
CA LYS A 4 -10.45 -10.32 -6.93
C LYS A 4 -10.03 -11.26 -5.81
N THR A 5 -10.50 -10.98 -4.62
CA THR A 5 -10.36 -11.85 -3.44
C THR A 5 -11.74 -12.28 -2.94
N GLU A 6 -11.81 -12.90 -1.78
CA GLU A 6 -13.07 -13.27 -1.15
C GLU A 6 -13.95 -12.03 -0.89
N ARG A 7 -13.41 -11.00 -0.25
CA ARG A 7 -14.16 -9.81 0.20
C ARG A 7 -13.88 -8.54 -0.62
N LEU A 8 -12.87 -8.54 -1.51
CA LEU A 8 -12.35 -7.35 -2.15
C LEU A 8 -12.31 -7.46 -3.67
N ILE A 9 -12.36 -6.29 -4.30
CA ILE A 9 -12.00 -6.08 -5.70
C ILE A 9 -10.88 -5.04 -5.73
N LEU A 10 -9.75 -5.39 -6.32
CA LEU A 10 -8.66 -4.46 -6.58
C LEU A 10 -8.78 -3.99 -8.03
N ARG A 11 -9.19 -2.76 -8.23
CA ARG A 11 -9.37 -2.15 -9.56
C ARG A 11 -8.58 -0.85 -9.67
N PRO A 12 -8.28 -0.38 -10.89
CA PRO A 12 -7.72 0.95 -11.07
C PRO A 12 -8.57 2.02 -10.37
N TRP A 13 -7.91 3.05 -9.85
CA TRP A 13 -8.58 4.24 -9.34
C TRP A 13 -9.23 5.03 -10.46
N GLU A 14 -10.34 5.68 -10.15
CA GLU A 14 -11.06 6.61 -11.02
C GLU A 14 -11.22 7.95 -10.33
N GLU A 15 -11.26 9.04 -11.08
CA GLU A 15 -11.45 10.39 -10.51
C GLU A 15 -12.79 10.54 -9.78
N THR A 16 -13.78 9.74 -10.17
CA THR A 16 -15.10 9.67 -9.51
C THR A 16 -15.03 9.05 -8.11
N ASP A 17 -13.94 8.40 -7.75
CA ASP A 17 -13.71 7.88 -6.40
C ASP A 17 -13.33 8.97 -5.37
N ALA A 18 -13.13 10.22 -5.80
CA ALA A 18 -12.56 11.26 -4.95
C ALA A 18 -13.36 11.55 -3.69
N GLU A 19 -14.69 11.58 -3.77
CA GLU A 19 -15.53 11.83 -2.59
C GLU A 19 -15.40 10.72 -1.54
N GLU A 20 -15.41 9.48 -1.98
CA GLU A 20 -15.28 8.33 -1.07
C GLU A 20 -13.86 8.21 -0.51
N CYS A 21 -12.84 8.39 -1.35
CA CYS A 21 -11.44 8.40 -0.93
C CYS A 21 -11.18 9.49 0.13
N TYR A 22 -11.69 10.69 -0.08
CA TYR A 22 -11.51 11.82 0.85
C TYR A 22 -12.03 11.51 2.25
N LYS A 23 -13.12 10.79 2.40
CA LYS A 23 -13.66 10.41 3.72
C LYS A 23 -12.61 9.76 4.62
N PHE A 24 -11.71 8.98 4.03
CA PHE A 24 -10.67 8.24 4.77
C PHE A 24 -9.31 8.92 4.71
N ALA A 25 -8.95 9.50 3.56
CA ALA A 25 -7.65 10.14 3.34
C ALA A 25 -7.48 11.48 4.09
N LYS A 26 -8.56 12.10 4.53
CA LYS A 26 -8.52 13.29 5.40
C LYS A 26 -8.18 12.97 6.86
N ASP A 27 -8.31 11.72 7.29
CA ASP A 27 -8.08 11.32 8.66
C ASP A 27 -6.57 11.38 9.00
N PRO A 28 -6.16 12.16 10.02
CA PRO A 28 -4.74 12.30 10.37
C PRO A 28 -4.09 11.01 10.87
N ARG A 29 -4.86 9.97 11.16
CA ARG A 29 -4.36 8.66 11.55
C ARG A 29 -3.96 7.79 10.35
N VAL A 30 -4.39 8.14 9.14
CA VAL A 30 -4.14 7.36 7.91
C VAL A 30 -2.88 7.82 7.20
N GLY A 31 -2.91 8.98 6.55
CA GLY A 31 -1.81 9.48 5.74
C GLY A 31 -0.52 9.74 6.50
N PRO A 32 -0.57 10.50 7.58
CA PRO A 32 0.63 10.81 8.38
C PRO A 32 1.38 9.57 8.88
N ALA A 33 0.71 8.49 9.23
CA ALA A 33 1.36 7.23 9.60
C ALA A 33 2.16 6.61 8.45
N ALA A 34 1.72 6.83 7.21
CA ALA A 34 2.37 6.36 5.98
C ALA A 34 3.34 7.39 5.38
N GLY A 35 3.46 8.58 5.96
CA GLY A 35 4.38 9.63 5.52
C GLY A 35 3.81 10.62 4.49
N TRP A 36 2.50 10.63 4.28
CA TRP A 36 1.87 11.64 3.44
C TRP A 36 0.84 12.47 4.24
N ARG A 37 0.66 13.73 3.83
CA ARG A 37 -0.25 14.65 4.50
C ARG A 37 -1.70 14.20 4.34
N ALA A 38 -2.53 14.48 5.33
CA ALA A 38 -3.98 14.33 5.19
C ALA A 38 -4.49 15.18 4.02
N HIS A 39 -5.45 14.66 3.27
CA HIS A 39 -6.09 15.40 2.19
C HIS A 39 -6.94 16.54 2.75
N THR A 40 -6.99 17.67 2.05
CA THR A 40 -7.62 18.90 2.55
C THR A 40 -9.08 19.04 2.12
N ASP A 41 -9.43 18.53 0.95
CA ASP A 41 -10.80 18.54 0.38
C ASP A 41 -10.93 17.51 -0.75
N VAL A 42 -12.12 17.40 -1.31
CA VAL A 42 -12.41 16.45 -2.40
C VAL A 42 -11.62 16.77 -3.66
N GLU A 43 -11.39 18.05 -3.98
CA GLU A 43 -10.63 18.43 -5.17
C GLU A 43 -9.14 18.10 -5.02
N ASP A 44 -8.56 18.34 -3.83
CA ASP A 44 -7.22 17.89 -3.50
C ASP A 44 -7.08 16.37 -3.68
N THR A 45 -8.05 15.61 -3.18
CA THR A 45 -8.11 14.16 -3.37
C THR A 45 -8.19 13.77 -4.84
N ARG A 46 -9.01 14.46 -5.64
CA ARG A 46 -9.13 14.18 -7.09
C ARG A 46 -7.81 14.41 -7.82
N GLN A 47 -7.10 15.47 -7.48
CA GLN A 47 -5.77 15.73 -8.05
C GLN A 47 -4.76 14.68 -7.66
N ILE A 48 -4.77 14.21 -6.41
CA ILE A 48 -3.89 13.13 -5.94
C ILE A 48 -4.24 11.81 -6.64
N ILE A 49 -5.51 11.48 -6.80
CA ILE A 49 -5.93 10.30 -7.56
C ILE A 49 -5.34 10.34 -8.96
N ARG A 50 -5.53 11.45 -9.67
CA ARG A 50 -5.03 11.64 -11.06
C ARG A 50 -3.51 11.56 -11.15
N ALA A 51 -2.80 12.20 -10.24
CA ALA A 51 -1.35 12.33 -10.31
C ALA A 51 -0.60 11.10 -9.76
N ILE A 52 -1.17 10.40 -8.79
CA ILE A 52 -0.47 9.39 -7.99
C ILE A 52 -1.17 8.03 -8.03
N LEU A 53 -2.48 7.98 -7.79
CA LEU A 53 -3.17 6.71 -7.58
C LEU A 53 -3.59 6.03 -8.91
N MET A 54 -3.75 6.77 -10.00
CA MET A 54 -4.05 6.22 -11.33
C MET A 54 -2.81 5.68 -12.07
N LYS A 55 -1.69 5.50 -11.39
CA LYS A 55 -0.49 4.88 -11.96
C LYS A 55 -0.67 3.37 -12.15
N PRO A 56 0.07 2.76 -13.11
CA PRO A 56 0.08 1.30 -13.28
C PRO A 56 0.39 0.58 -11.95
N GLU A 57 -0.20 -0.60 -11.78
CA GLU A 57 -0.05 -1.45 -10.60
C GLU A 57 -0.45 -0.77 -9.27
N THR A 58 -1.28 0.26 -9.33
CA THR A 58 -1.90 0.91 -8.16
C THR A 58 -3.41 0.71 -8.22
N TYR A 59 -3.99 0.19 -7.15
CA TYR A 59 -5.37 -0.28 -7.11
C TYR A 59 -6.14 0.32 -5.94
N ALA A 60 -7.39 0.69 -6.20
CA ALA A 60 -8.38 0.94 -5.15
C ALA A 60 -8.75 -0.41 -4.51
N ILE A 61 -8.74 -0.46 -3.19
CA ILE A 61 -9.28 -1.60 -2.41
C ILE A 61 -10.77 -1.38 -2.27
N VAL A 62 -11.57 -2.04 -3.10
CA VAL A 62 -13.02 -1.93 -3.10
C VAL A 62 -13.62 -3.08 -2.30
N LEU A 63 -14.46 -2.76 -1.32
CA LEU A 63 -15.17 -3.76 -0.54
C LEU A 63 -16.37 -4.27 -1.32
N LYS A 64 -16.50 -5.58 -1.51
CA LYS A 64 -17.65 -6.18 -2.22
C LYS A 64 -18.97 -5.89 -1.51
N GLU A 65 -18.96 -5.77 -0.18
CA GLU A 65 -20.17 -5.49 0.63
C GLU A 65 -20.78 -4.11 0.34
N THR A 66 -19.97 -3.12 -0.07
CA THR A 66 -20.43 -1.76 -0.31
C THR A 66 -20.31 -1.32 -1.78
N GLY A 67 -19.44 -1.97 -2.54
CA GLY A 67 -19.04 -1.54 -3.88
C GLY A 67 -18.16 -0.28 -3.90
N LEU A 68 -17.67 0.19 -2.75
CA LEU A 68 -16.95 1.45 -2.58
C LEU A 68 -15.49 1.23 -2.17
N PRO A 69 -14.57 2.11 -2.61
CA PRO A 69 -13.16 2.03 -2.22
C PRO A 69 -12.97 2.46 -0.76
N GLY A 70 -12.23 1.65 0.00
CA GLY A 70 -11.88 1.91 1.40
C GLY A 70 -10.40 2.16 1.64
N GLY A 71 -9.56 1.98 0.63
CA GLY A 71 -8.11 2.13 0.72
C GLY A 71 -7.41 1.95 -0.62
N SER A 72 -6.09 1.91 -0.58
CA SER A 72 -5.23 1.75 -1.76
C SER A 72 -4.12 0.75 -1.50
N ILE A 73 -3.72 0.04 -2.54
CA ILE A 73 -2.59 -0.86 -2.53
C ILE A 73 -1.89 -0.80 -3.90
N GLY A 74 -0.58 -0.89 -3.92
CA GLY A 74 0.15 -0.84 -5.19
C GLY A 74 1.57 -1.38 -5.12
N LEU A 75 2.14 -1.57 -6.31
CA LEU A 75 3.54 -1.91 -6.55
C LEU A 75 4.21 -0.70 -7.19
N HIS A 76 5.25 -0.18 -6.55
CA HIS A 76 5.92 1.05 -6.96
C HIS A 76 7.39 0.82 -7.27
N HIS A 77 7.89 1.51 -8.29
CA HIS A 77 9.32 1.63 -8.55
C HIS A 77 9.82 2.94 -7.93
N ASN A 78 10.87 2.85 -7.13
CA ASN A 78 11.49 3.97 -6.43
C ASN A 78 12.93 3.61 -6.02
N ASP A 79 13.57 4.44 -5.21
CA ASP A 79 14.95 4.25 -4.75
C ASP A 79 15.18 2.93 -3.99
N LEU A 80 14.15 2.31 -3.47
CA LEU A 80 14.22 1.02 -2.80
C LEU A 80 14.12 -0.15 -3.79
N ALA A 81 13.42 0.04 -4.90
CA ALA A 81 13.14 -0.96 -5.93
C ALA A 81 13.57 -0.41 -7.30
N GLU A 82 14.88 -0.31 -7.51
CA GLU A 82 15.47 0.30 -8.71
C GLU A 82 15.49 -0.62 -9.93
N LYS A 83 15.45 -1.94 -9.70
CA LYS A 83 15.54 -2.92 -10.80
C LYS A 83 14.18 -3.24 -11.38
N ASP A 84 14.15 -3.59 -12.67
CA ASP A 84 12.93 -3.93 -13.39
C ASP A 84 12.20 -5.17 -12.83
N ASP A 85 12.92 -6.03 -12.10
CA ASP A 85 12.37 -7.24 -11.48
C ASP A 85 12.07 -7.08 -9.98
N GLU A 86 12.00 -5.84 -9.51
CA GLU A 86 11.69 -5.47 -8.13
C GLU A 86 10.56 -4.43 -8.07
N ALA A 87 9.84 -4.40 -6.96
CA ALA A 87 8.88 -3.34 -6.64
C ALA A 87 8.78 -3.13 -5.13
N GLU A 88 8.30 -1.98 -4.71
CA GLU A 88 7.89 -1.73 -3.33
C GLU A 88 6.37 -1.85 -3.19
N LEU A 89 5.94 -2.65 -2.21
CA LEU A 89 4.54 -2.75 -1.82
C LEU A 89 4.18 -1.57 -0.91
N GLY A 90 3.20 -0.79 -1.32
CA GLY A 90 2.61 0.28 -0.53
C GLY A 90 1.11 0.09 -0.35
N TYR A 91 0.57 0.50 0.80
CA TYR A 91 -0.86 0.38 1.09
C TYR A 91 -1.31 1.36 2.18
N TRP A 92 -2.58 1.69 2.15
CA TRP A 92 -3.30 2.31 3.25
C TRP A 92 -4.77 1.90 3.22
N ILE A 93 -5.44 1.96 4.36
CA ILE A 93 -6.86 1.67 4.47
C ILE A 93 -7.51 2.59 5.50
N GLY A 94 -8.77 2.94 5.27
CA GLY A 94 -9.56 3.78 6.14
C GLY A 94 -9.74 3.19 7.55
N VAL A 95 -9.77 4.08 8.55
CA VAL A 95 -9.88 3.68 9.97
C VAL A 95 -11.05 2.73 10.26
N PRO A 96 -12.26 2.91 9.68
CA PRO A 96 -13.38 1.98 9.91
C PRO A 96 -13.11 0.54 9.50
N TYR A 97 -12.11 0.33 8.65
CA TYR A 97 -11.75 -0.99 8.12
C TYR A 97 -10.56 -1.64 8.82
N TRP A 98 -9.98 -0.97 9.81
CA TRP A 98 -8.87 -1.51 10.58
C TRP A 98 -9.27 -2.76 11.37
N GLY A 99 -8.31 -3.67 11.57
CA GLY A 99 -8.50 -4.88 12.36
C GLY A 99 -9.36 -5.96 11.72
N ARG A 100 -9.75 -5.81 10.45
CA ARG A 100 -10.59 -6.77 9.70
C ARG A 100 -9.80 -7.74 8.80
N GLY A 101 -8.49 -7.61 8.74
CA GLY A 101 -7.63 -8.45 7.88
C GLY A 101 -7.72 -8.14 6.39
N LEU A 102 -8.24 -6.96 6.01
CA LEU A 102 -8.47 -6.60 4.61
C LEU A 102 -7.17 -6.29 3.85
N VAL A 103 -6.24 -5.57 4.47
CA VAL A 103 -4.93 -5.28 3.85
C VAL A 103 -4.13 -6.56 3.61
N PRO A 104 -3.98 -7.48 4.58
CA PRO A 104 -3.35 -8.77 4.31
C PRO A 104 -4.01 -9.57 3.19
N GLU A 105 -5.34 -9.54 3.08
CA GLU A 105 -6.08 -10.21 2.00
C GLU A 105 -5.75 -9.59 0.64
N ALA A 106 -5.83 -8.27 0.52
CA ALA A 106 -5.48 -7.55 -0.69
C ALA A 106 -4.02 -7.77 -1.10
N ALA A 107 -3.11 -7.69 -0.12
CA ALA A 107 -1.68 -7.85 -0.35
C ALA A 107 -1.31 -9.26 -0.80
N ARG A 108 -1.94 -10.31 -0.29
CA ARG A 108 -1.70 -11.68 -0.78
C ARG A 108 -2.01 -11.82 -2.26
N GLU A 109 -3.12 -11.27 -2.72
CA GLU A 109 -3.50 -11.32 -4.13
C GLU A 109 -2.55 -10.46 -4.99
N LEU A 110 -2.17 -9.28 -4.52
CA LEU A 110 -1.22 -8.45 -5.26
C LEU A 110 0.18 -9.08 -5.30
N LEU A 111 0.62 -9.74 -4.23
CA LEU A 111 1.89 -10.49 -4.20
C LEU A 111 1.85 -11.70 -5.13
N ARG A 112 0.71 -12.42 -5.18
CA ARG A 112 0.51 -13.48 -6.20
C ARG A 112 0.70 -12.92 -7.60
N HIS A 113 0.02 -11.82 -7.90
CA HIS A 113 0.15 -11.13 -9.19
C HIS A 113 1.60 -10.72 -9.47
N ALA A 114 2.27 -10.10 -8.51
CA ALA A 114 3.65 -9.67 -8.63
C ALA A 114 4.61 -10.83 -8.96
N PHE A 115 4.54 -11.90 -8.18
CA PHE A 115 5.48 -13.03 -8.32
C PHE A 115 5.11 -14.01 -9.43
N GLU A 116 3.82 -14.21 -9.70
CA GLU A 116 3.37 -15.24 -10.62
C GLU A 116 3.03 -14.72 -12.01
N ASP A 117 2.40 -13.55 -12.10
CA ASP A 117 2.00 -12.95 -13.38
C ASP A 117 3.13 -12.05 -13.92
N LEU A 118 3.59 -11.09 -13.11
CA LEU A 118 4.65 -10.14 -13.49
C LEU A 118 6.07 -10.73 -13.39
N LYS A 119 6.24 -11.87 -12.73
CA LYS A 119 7.54 -12.56 -12.56
C LYS A 119 8.59 -11.74 -11.81
N LEU A 120 8.17 -10.80 -10.98
CA LEU A 120 9.09 -10.05 -10.14
C LEU A 120 9.84 -11.00 -9.20
N LYS A 121 11.08 -10.64 -8.85
CA LYS A 121 11.95 -11.45 -7.98
C LYS A 121 11.93 -11.00 -6.54
N ARG A 122 11.75 -9.70 -6.30
CA ARG A 122 11.80 -9.09 -4.96
C ARG A 122 10.69 -8.08 -4.79
N ILE A 123 10.04 -8.14 -3.64
CA ILE A 123 9.09 -7.11 -3.20
C ILE A 123 9.61 -6.56 -1.87
N TRP A 124 9.90 -5.28 -1.89
CA TRP A 124 10.29 -4.49 -0.72
C TRP A 124 9.05 -3.94 -0.04
N CYS A 125 9.13 -3.71 1.26
CA CYS A 125 8.08 -3.02 2.00
C CYS A 125 8.69 -2.28 3.19
N GLY A 126 8.45 -0.97 3.26
CA GLY A 126 8.92 -0.13 4.34
C GLY A 126 7.82 0.19 5.36
N TYR A 127 8.22 0.59 6.56
CA TYR A 127 7.35 1.21 7.55
C TYR A 127 8.15 2.13 8.46
N TYR A 128 7.48 3.14 9.03
CA TYR A 128 8.09 4.00 10.02
C TYR A 128 8.01 3.40 11.41
N ASP A 129 9.00 3.68 12.23
CA ASP A 129 9.07 3.24 13.61
C ASP A 129 7.79 3.61 14.37
N GLY A 130 7.25 2.67 15.13
CA GLY A 130 5.99 2.81 15.84
C GLY A 130 4.73 2.46 15.05
N ASN A 131 4.82 2.23 13.74
CA ASN A 131 3.68 1.77 12.93
C ASN A 131 3.49 0.25 13.08
N ASN A 132 2.97 -0.16 14.22
CA ASN A 132 2.78 -1.58 14.57
C ASN A 132 1.78 -2.31 13.68
N LYS A 133 0.82 -1.58 13.08
CA LYS A 133 -0.15 -2.18 12.15
C LYS A 133 0.54 -2.66 10.89
N SER A 134 1.40 -1.81 10.30
CA SER A 134 2.17 -2.16 9.12
C SER A 134 3.15 -3.31 9.40
N THR A 135 3.80 -3.29 10.55
CA THR A 135 4.69 -4.39 10.98
C THR A 135 3.95 -5.73 11.00
N ARG A 136 2.79 -5.79 11.63
CA ARG A 136 1.97 -7.02 11.71
C ARG A 136 1.50 -7.51 10.34
N VAL A 137 1.13 -6.61 9.44
CA VAL A 137 0.75 -6.95 8.07
C VAL A 137 1.93 -7.62 7.36
N GLN A 138 3.11 -7.00 7.41
CA GLN A 138 4.30 -7.49 6.75
C GLN A 138 4.77 -8.84 7.32
N GLU A 139 4.73 -9.04 8.63
CA GLU A 139 5.03 -10.31 9.29
C GLU A 139 4.08 -11.43 8.81
N LYS A 140 2.77 -11.16 8.79
CA LYS A 140 1.76 -12.12 8.31
C LYS A 140 1.94 -12.52 6.84
N LEU A 141 2.52 -11.65 6.04
CA LEU A 141 2.80 -11.90 4.62
C LEU A 141 4.14 -12.59 4.39
N GLY A 142 4.95 -12.78 5.42
CA GLY A 142 6.24 -13.46 5.34
C GLY A 142 7.41 -12.56 4.97
N PHE A 143 7.24 -11.25 5.02
CA PHE A 143 8.35 -10.31 4.83
C PHE A 143 9.39 -10.47 5.93
N LYS A 144 10.66 -10.36 5.58
CA LYS A 144 11.81 -10.48 6.48
C LYS A 144 12.55 -9.16 6.60
N TYR A 145 12.89 -8.78 7.81
CA TYR A 145 13.65 -7.58 8.12
C TYR A 145 15.01 -7.56 7.42
N GLN A 146 15.38 -6.40 6.89
CA GLN A 146 16.65 -6.17 6.22
C GLN A 146 17.51 -5.14 6.96
N TRP A 147 17.02 -3.91 7.11
CA TRP A 147 17.74 -2.84 7.82
C TRP A 147 16.81 -1.75 8.34
N THR A 148 17.39 -0.90 9.17
CA THR A 148 16.78 0.32 9.71
C THR A 148 17.63 1.52 9.33
N THR A 149 16.99 2.61 8.94
CA THR A 149 17.64 3.90 8.64
C THR A 149 17.09 4.97 9.58
N ASP A 150 18.00 5.68 10.26
CA ASP A 150 17.66 6.89 11.02
C ASP A 150 17.56 8.10 10.09
N GLY A 151 16.74 9.09 10.49
CA GLY A 151 16.69 10.36 9.78
C GLY A 151 16.13 10.30 8.36
N VAL A 152 15.22 9.35 8.07
CA VAL A 152 14.55 9.26 6.77
C VAL A 152 13.68 10.51 6.56
N PRO A 153 13.93 11.31 5.51
CA PRO A 153 13.10 12.48 5.23
C PRO A 153 11.66 12.10 4.92
N VAL A 154 10.72 12.76 5.59
CA VAL A 154 9.28 12.67 5.32
C VAL A 154 8.83 14.02 4.79
N LEU A 155 9.05 14.24 3.49
CA LEU A 155 8.97 15.55 2.85
C LEU A 155 7.61 16.23 3.04
N GLN A 156 6.52 15.49 2.90
CA GLN A 156 5.17 16.04 3.05
C GLN A 156 4.83 16.44 4.50
N MET A 157 5.55 15.91 5.47
CA MET A 157 5.36 16.21 6.89
C MET A 157 6.39 17.19 7.45
N GLY A 158 7.43 17.53 6.67
CA GLY A 158 8.49 18.43 7.09
C GLY A 158 9.33 17.91 8.26
N GLU A 159 9.48 16.60 8.39
CA GLU A 159 10.18 15.93 9.49
C GLU A 159 11.06 14.79 9.00
N THR A 160 11.81 14.19 9.91
CA THR A 160 12.53 12.94 9.67
C THR A 160 12.03 11.86 10.61
N ARG A 161 12.08 10.60 10.16
CA ARG A 161 11.68 9.43 10.95
C ARG A 161 12.70 8.31 10.83
N LYS A 162 12.65 7.40 11.77
CA LYS A 162 13.32 6.11 11.64
C LYS A 162 12.46 5.22 10.73
N GLY A 163 13.08 4.66 9.70
CA GLY A 163 12.43 3.77 8.75
C GLY A 163 13.00 2.36 8.81
N HIS A 164 12.14 1.37 8.70
CA HIS A 164 12.49 -0.04 8.64
C HIS A 164 12.14 -0.60 7.26
N VAL A 165 12.99 -1.48 6.74
CA VAL A 165 12.80 -2.09 5.42
C VAL A 165 12.78 -3.60 5.57
N ASN A 166 11.76 -4.20 4.98
CA ASN A 166 11.58 -5.63 4.87
C ASN A 166 11.58 -6.09 3.40
N LEU A 167 11.88 -7.34 3.18
CA LEU A 167 11.94 -7.97 1.85
C LEU A 167 11.19 -9.29 1.86
N LEU A 168 10.47 -9.55 0.77
CA LEU A 168 9.96 -10.87 0.42
C LEU A 168 10.46 -11.23 -0.98
N THR A 169 11.10 -12.39 -1.12
CA THR A 169 11.56 -12.89 -2.40
C THR A 169 10.54 -13.84 -3.03
N ARG A 170 10.59 -13.97 -4.36
CA ARG A 170 9.75 -14.93 -5.08
C ARG A 170 9.97 -16.37 -4.62
N GLU A 171 11.21 -16.74 -4.31
CA GLU A 171 11.55 -18.08 -3.82
C GLU A 171 10.86 -18.35 -2.47
N GLU A 172 10.93 -17.42 -1.53
CA GLU A 172 10.25 -17.51 -0.23
C GLU A 172 8.73 -17.58 -0.39
N TRP A 173 8.16 -16.77 -1.27
CA TRP A 173 6.74 -16.81 -1.60
C TRP A 173 6.29 -18.18 -2.09
N LEU A 174 7.01 -18.76 -3.04
CA LEU A 174 6.67 -20.07 -3.61
C LEU A 174 6.85 -21.23 -2.61
N THR A 175 7.77 -21.10 -1.66
CA THR A 175 8.04 -22.11 -0.64
C THR A 175 7.01 -22.10 0.49
N ASN A 176 6.46 -20.95 0.84
CA ASN A 176 5.57 -20.73 2.00
C ASN A 176 4.07 -20.72 1.65
N ARG A 177 3.66 -21.28 0.53
CA ARG A 177 2.26 -21.42 0.11
C ARG A 177 1.50 -22.46 0.94
#